data_8753ed72d3209171ebf3136a3672e4ed
#
_entry.id   8753ed72d3209171ebf3136a3672e4ed
#
_cell.length_a   1.000
_cell.length_b   1.000
_cell.length_c   1.000
_cell.angle_alpha   90.00
_cell.angle_beta   90.00
_cell.angle_gamma   90.00
#
_symmetry.space_group_name_H-M   'P 1'
#
loop_
_entity.id
_entity.type
_entity.pdbx_description
1 polymer ?
#
loop_
_entity_poly.entity_id
_entity_poly.type
_entity_poly.pdbx_seq_one_letter_code
_entity_poly.pdbx_strand_id
1 'polypeptide(L)'
;MRTHFCGELSKANLNDEVKLCGWVNRRRDHGGVIFLDVRDKKGISQVVINPETAETFKVAETIRNEFVLQITGKVLARDSEMVNNKIPTGEIEVLAQHIEILNNSKPMPFQLDSMETSEEVRLKYRYLDLRRDEMQKRLRLRSKVTHFMRDFMDKNDFLDIETPFLTKATPEGARDYLVPSRTHEGSFFALPQSPQLFKQLLMMSGFERYYQIVKCFRDEDLRADRQPEFTQLDVETSFMNEEEITTLMEEMIRGLFAEVGNVELPSKFPSISYAEAIKLYGVDRPDLRIPLHMVDVNEVVKDVEFKVFSGPANDKKGRVAALKVDGGASISRKQIDDYTKFVSIYGAKGLAYIKLNEDGPSSPIIKFLGDDVTQKVIDLTEAKTGDIIFFGADKSKVVNEALGNLREKLGQDLNLYNKEWAPVWVMDFPMFEVSDDGSLNAIHHPFTAPSVDSKSLKNNPEESLSRAYDLVINGSEVGGGSIRIHQSDMQKTVLSILGIDDDEAKEKFGFLLDALDYGCPPHGGIAFGLDRLVMTLSKTESIRDVIAFPKTQTAACLLTDAPSMVSKAQLKELNVKVTLPNKTQ
;
A
#
# COMPACT_ATOMS: atom_id res chain seq x y z
N MET A 1 -9.95 31.90 -23.40
CA MET A 1 -10.99 31.77 -22.39
C MET A 1 -10.59 32.44 -21.09
N ARG A 2 -9.43 32.15 -20.49
CA ARG A 2 -8.96 32.79 -19.25
C ARG A 2 -7.66 33.53 -19.45
N THR A 3 -7.44 34.61 -18.70
CA THR A 3 -6.14 35.31 -18.62
C THR A 3 -5.32 34.82 -17.42
N HIS A 4 -5.98 34.54 -16.30
CA HIS A 4 -5.38 34.13 -15.04
C HIS A 4 -6.09 32.92 -14.45
N PHE A 5 -5.37 32.14 -13.59
CA PHE A 5 -6.01 31.15 -12.74
C PHE A 5 -6.53 31.80 -11.45
N CYS A 6 -7.63 31.25 -10.91
CA CYS A 6 -8.25 31.78 -9.71
C CYS A 6 -7.28 31.86 -8.52
N GLY A 7 -6.48 30.81 -8.30
CA GLY A 7 -5.56 30.75 -7.16
C GLY A 7 -4.24 31.48 -7.34
N GLU A 8 -3.98 32.12 -8.49
CA GLU A 8 -2.72 32.84 -8.77
C GLU A 8 -2.84 34.34 -8.57
N LEU A 9 -4.05 34.88 -8.38
CA LEU A 9 -4.25 36.31 -8.16
C LEU A 9 -3.70 36.75 -6.81
N SER A 10 -3.09 37.92 -6.81
CA SER A 10 -2.46 38.54 -5.65
C SER A 10 -2.56 40.08 -5.71
N LYS A 11 -2.00 40.76 -4.71
CA LYS A 11 -1.87 42.23 -4.74
C LYS A 11 -1.09 42.76 -5.94
N ALA A 12 -0.24 41.94 -6.58
CA ALA A 12 0.46 42.35 -7.81
C ALA A 12 -0.49 42.60 -8.99
N ASN A 13 -1.70 42.03 -8.93
CA ASN A 13 -2.72 42.15 -9.96
C ASN A 13 -3.74 43.27 -9.68
N LEU A 14 -3.52 44.09 -8.67
CA LEU A 14 -4.46 45.17 -8.33
C LEU A 14 -4.70 46.11 -9.54
N ASN A 15 -5.99 46.33 -9.80
CA ASN A 15 -6.51 47.11 -10.93
C ASN A 15 -6.43 46.44 -12.31
N ASP A 16 -5.87 45.24 -12.43
CA ASP A 16 -5.90 44.46 -13.66
C ASP A 16 -7.33 44.05 -14.02
N GLU A 17 -7.66 44.08 -15.30
CA GLU A 17 -8.84 43.41 -15.84
C GLU A 17 -8.49 41.93 -16.12
N VAL A 18 -9.19 41.03 -15.50
CA VAL A 18 -8.92 39.57 -15.57
C VAL A 18 -10.13 38.81 -16.12
N LYS A 19 -9.83 37.69 -16.81
CA LYS A 19 -10.83 36.68 -17.17
C LYS A 19 -10.52 35.39 -16.41
N LEU A 20 -11.44 34.96 -15.57
CA LEU A 20 -11.38 33.75 -14.80
C LEU A 20 -12.34 32.70 -15.36
N CYS A 21 -11.96 31.41 -15.31
CA CYS A 21 -12.85 30.29 -15.61
C CYS A 21 -12.73 29.26 -14.49
N GLY A 22 -13.86 28.82 -13.95
CA GLY A 22 -13.86 27.87 -12.85
C GLY A 22 -15.25 27.43 -12.44
N TRP A 23 -15.28 26.64 -11.39
CA TRP A 23 -16.50 26.17 -10.75
C TRP A 23 -16.87 27.03 -9.56
N VAL A 24 -18.16 27.29 -9.35
CA VAL A 24 -18.67 27.98 -8.16
C VAL A 24 -18.55 27.03 -6.96
N ASN A 25 -17.57 27.26 -6.12
CA ASN A 25 -17.37 26.50 -4.90
C ASN A 25 -18.44 26.84 -3.85
N ARG A 26 -18.75 28.12 -3.71
CA ARG A 26 -19.75 28.63 -2.76
C ARG A 26 -20.37 29.92 -3.26
N ARG A 27 -21.70 30.05 -3.13
CA ARG A 27 -22.46 31.29 -3.34
C ARG A 27 -22.97 31.80 -2.00
N ARG A 28 -22.83 33.08 -1.75
CA ARG A 28 -23.36 33.82 -0.60
C ARG A 28 -24.08 35.07 -1.09
N ASP A 29 -25.13 35.45 -0.40
CA ASP A 29 -25.90 36.68 -0.65
C ASP A 29 -26.00 37.43 0.69
N HIS A 30 -25.45 38.65 0.72
CA HIS A 30 -25.40 39.48 1.92
C HIS A 30 -25.77 40.92 1.54
N GLY A 31 -26.93 41.35 2.01
CA GLY A 31 -27.38 42.73 1.88
C GLY A 31 -27.55 43.20 0.44
N GLY A 32 -27.88 42.31 -0.49
CA GLY A 32 -28.04 42.61 -1.89
C GLY A 32 -26.74 42.60 -2.71
N VAL A 33 -25.61 42.15 -2.15
CA VAL A 33 -24.36 41.86 -2.86
C VAL A 33 -24.15 40.37 -2.93
N ILE A 34 -23.86 39.84 -4.12
CA ILE A 34 -23.60 38.41 -4.32
C ILE A 34 -22.10 38.16 -4.31
N PHE A 35 -21.68 37.17 -3.51
CA PHE A 35 -20.30 36.71 -3.44
C PHE A 35 -20.21 35.28 -3.98
N LEU A 36 -19.29 35.05 -4.93
CA LEU A 36 -18.99 33.73 -5.48
C LEU A 36 -17.53 33.39 -5.17
N ASP A 37 -17.32 32.27 -4.50
CA ASP A 37 -16.00 31.66 -4.41
C ASP A 37 -15.82 30.79 -5.65
N VAL A 38 -14.96 31.21 -6.59
CA VAL A 38 -14.71 30.51 -7.85
C VAL A 38 -13.42 29.73 -7.77
N ARG A 39 -13.51 28.44 -8.04
CA ARG A 39 -12.42 27.45 -7.89
C ARG A 39 -11.92 26.97 -9.24
N ASP A 40 -10.61 26.86 -9.38
CA ASP A 40 -9.94 26.14 -10.46
C ASP A 40 -8.79 25.24 -9.93
N LYS A 41 -7.94 24.71 -10.82
CA LYS A 41 -6.83 23.82 -10.44
C LYS A 41 -5.75 24.47 -9.56
N LYS A 42 -5.72 25.81 -9.46
CA LYS A 42 -4.70 26.56 -8.69
C LYS A 42 -5.23 27.06 -7.34
N GLY A 43 -6.54 27.14 -7.19
CA GLY A 43 -7.15 27.59 -5.95
C GLY A 43 -8.49 28.31 -6.15
N ILE A 44 -8.80 29.21 -5.23
CA ILE A 44 -10.08 29.91 -5.14
C ILE A 44 -9.83 31.41 -5.16
N SER A 45 -10.66 32.15 -5.91
CA SER A 45 -10.79 33.61 -5.77
C SER A 45 -12.24 33.97 -5.44
N GLN A 46 -12.42 34.94 -4.55
CA GLN A 46 -13.72 35.57 -4.32
C GLN A 46 -14.04 36.54 -5.44
N VAL A 47 -15.25 36.43 -5.97
CA VAL A 47 -15.82 37.35 -6.95
C VAL A 47 -16.99 38.06 -6.32
N VAL A 48 -17.03 39.37 -6.46
CA VAL A 48 -18.09 40.24 -5.90
C VAL A 48 -18.94 40.77 -7.05
N ILE A 49 -20.25 40.71 -6.89
CA ILE A 49 -21.23 41.18 -7.84
C ILE A 49 -22.12 42.21 -7.16
N ASN A 50 -21.99 43.48 -7.56
CA ASN A 50 -22.79 44.58 -7.04
C ASN A 50 -24.10 44.73 -7.83
N PRO A 51 -25.21 45.14 -7.19
CA PRO A 51 -26.50 45.37 -7.83
C PRO A 51 -26.45 46.50 -8.88
N GLU A 52 -25.44 47.38 -8.84
CA GLU A 52 -25.23 48.45 -9.82
C GLU A 52 -24.96 47.89 -11.23
N THR A 53 -24.41 46.69 -11.35
CA THR A 53 -24.23 45.97 -12.62
C THR A 53 -25.45 45.11 -12.91
N ALA A 54 -26.61 45.71 -13.18
CA ALA A 54 -27.92 45.06 -13.20
C ALA A 54 -28.00 43.78 -14.07
N GLU A 55 -27.40 43.77 -15.27
CA GLU A 55 -27.40 42.59 -16.14
C GLU A 55 -26.57 41.42 -15.54
N THR A 56 -25.35 41.74 -15.07
CA THR A 56 -24.47 40.74 -14.42
C THR A 56 -25.08 40.24 -13.12
N PHE A 57 -25.71 41.12 -12.35
CA PHE A 57 -26.40 40.76 -11.11
C PHE A 57 -27.57 39.81 -11.36
N LYS A 58 -28.40 40.05 -12.36
CA LYS A 58 -29.52 39.18 -12.75
C LYS A 58 -29.03 37.78 -13.15
N VAL A 59 -27.89 37.66 -13.83
CA VAL A 59 -27.26 36.36 -14.12
C VAL A 59 -26.81 35.72 -12.83
N ALA A 60 -26.15 36.46 -11.92
CA ALA A 60 -25.63 35.95 -10.65
C ALA A 60 -26.71 35.41 -9.71
N GLU A 61 -27.94 35.93 -9.75
CA GLU A 61 -29.08 35.41 -8.99
C GLU A 61 -29.44 33.94 -9.35
N THR A 62 -29.21 33.55 -10.60
CA THR A 62 -29.49 32.21 -11.11
C THR A 62 -28.39 31.18 -10.79
N ILE A 63 -27.19 31.66 -10.46
CA ILE A 63 -26.03 30.82 -10.22
C ILE A 63 -26.20 29.97 -8.97
N ARG A 64 -25.75 28.70 -9.05
CA ARG A 64 -25.72 27.74 -7.95
C ARG A 64 -24.32 27.14 -7.84
N ASN A 65 -24.07 26.43 -6.75
CA ASN A 65 -22.81 25.75 -6.53
C ASN A 65 -22.52 24.78 -7.69
N GLU A 66 -21.26 24.63 -8.03
CA GLU A 66 -20.71 23.79 -9.10
C GLU A 66 -21.11 24.20 -10.53
N PHE A 67 -21.78 25.36 -10.72
CA PHE A 67 -21.87 25.95 -12.06
C PHE A 67 -20.48 26.30 -12.58
N VAL A 68 -20.29 26.16 -13.89
CA VAL A 68 -19.04 26.54 -14.58
C VAL A 68 -19.20 27.92 -15.18
N LEU A 69 -18.34 28.83 -14.78
CA LEU A 69 -18.44 30.24 -15.16
C LEU A 69 -17.19 30.71 -15.91
N GLN A 70 -17.39 31.68 -16.81
CA GLN A 70 -16.37 32.63 -17.22
C GLN A 70 -16.73 34.00 -16.65
N ILE A 71 -15.79 34.64 -15.99
CA ILE A 71 -15.99 35.92 -15.32
C ILE A 71 -14.94 36.90 -15.82
N THR A 72 -15.38 38.04 -16.34
CA THR A 72 -14.52 39.20 -16.61
C THR A 72 -14.73 40.20 -15.49
N GLY A 73 -13.65 40.70 -14.89
CA GLY A 73 -13.75 41.62 -13.77
C GLY A 73 -12.42 42.27 -13.42
N LYS A 74 -12.48 43.25 -12.54
CA LYS A 74 -11.33 44.00 -12.04
C LYS A 74 -10.88 43.49 -10.68
N VAL A 75 -9.58 43.30 -10.51
CA VAL A 75 -8.99 42.89 -9.22
C VAL A 75 -8.93 44.08 -8.27
N LEU A 76 -9.52 43.94 -7.08
CA LEU A 76 -9.52 44.94 -6.02
C LEU A 76 -8.89 44.39 -4.74
N ALA A 77 -8.33 45.29 -3.92
CA ALA A 77 -7.93 44.92 -2.57
C ALA A 77 -9.18 44.81 -1.67
N ARG A 78 -9.22 43.82 -0.78
CA ARG A 78 -10.22 43.77 0.30
C ARG A 78 -9.87 44.79 1.38
N ASP A 79 -10.90 45.28 2.04
CA ASP A 79 -10.71 46.05 3.25
C ASP A 79 -9.99 45.20 4.31
N SER A 80 -9.18 45.82 5.15
CA SER A 80 -8.34 45.14 6.12
C SER A 80 -9.11 44.23 7.07
N GLU A 81 -10.35 44.59 7.39
CA GLU A 81 -11.28 43.80 8.24
C GLU A 81 -11.91 42.62 7.50
N MET A 82 -11.87 42.61 6.16
CA MET A 82 -12.47 41.59 5.31
C MET A 82 -11.45 40.62 4.71
N VAL A 83 -10.19 40.73 5.07
CA VAL A 83 -9.12 39.82 4.62
C VAL A 83 -9.38 38.40 5.10
N ASN A 84 -9.35 37.43 4.18
CA ASN A 84 -9.55 36.02 4.50
C ASN A 84 -8.24 35.23 4.48
N ASN A 85 -7.62 35.08 5.62
CA ASN A 85 -6.35 34.36 5.78
C ASN A 85 -6.43 32.84 5.52
N LYS A 86 -7.64 32.28 5.27
CA LYS A 86 -7.84 30.85 4.99
C LYS A 86 -7.57 30.47 3.53
N ILE A 87 -7.48 31.46 2.64
CA ILE A 87 -7.18 31.24 1.21
C ILE A 87 -6.02 32.14 0.77
N PRO A 88 -5.12 31.66 -0.11
CA PRO A 88 -3.95 32.42 -0.55
C PRO A 88 -4.30 33.78 -1.21
N THR A 89 -5.45 33.85 -1.88
CA THR A 89 -5.96 35.05 -2.55
C THR A 89 -6.80 35.93 -1.63
N GLY A 90 -6.79 35.71 -0.33
CA GLY A 90 -7.72 36.32 0.62
C GLY A 90 -7.56 37.83 0.85
N GLU A 91 -6.49 38.43 0.36
CA GLU A 91 -6.24 39.88 0.42
C GLU A 91 -6.87 40.64 -0.74
N ILE A 92 -7.34 39.94 -1.79
CA ILE A 92 -7.96 40.50 -2.98
C ILE A 92 -9.34 39.90 -3.24
N GLU A 93 -10.09 40.58 -4.09
CA GLU A 93 -11.32 40.10 -4.68
C GLU A 93 -11.48 40.60 -6.11
N VAL A 94 -12.33 39.93 -6.88
CA VAL A 94 -12.60 40.33 -8.26
C VAL A 94 -13.99 40.96 -8.37
N LEU A 95 -14.08 42.24 -8.68
CA LEU A 95 -15.34 42.91 -8.97
C LEU A 95 -15.81 42.50 -10.38
N ALA A 96 -16.86 41.71 -10.46
CA ALA A 96 -17.39 41.22 -11.71
C ALA A 96 -18.00 42.36 -12.57
N GLN A 97 -17.57 42.43 -13.81
CA GLN A 97 -18.15 43.29 -14.85
C GLN A 97 -19.06 42.48 -15.77
N HIS A 98 -18.68 41.24 -16.07
CA HIS A 98 -19.46 40.34 -16.91
C HIS A 98 -19.31 38.88 -16.44
N ILE A 99 -20.43 38.15 -16.48
CA ILE A 99 -20.49 36.74 -16.16
C ILE A 99 -21.19 35.96 -17.27
N GLU A 100 -20.51 34.93 -17.77
CA GLU A 100 -21.08 33.95 -18.69
C GLU A 100 -21.18 32.60 -17.98
N ILE A 101 -22.37 31.98 -17.99
CA ILE A 101 -22.56 30.62 -17.49
C ILE A 101 -22.21 29.68 -18.63
N LEU A 102 -21.03 29.04 -18.51
CA LEU A 102 -20.55 28.06 -19.51
C LEU A 102 -21.31 26.75 -19.40
N ASN A 103 -21.70 26.35 -18.17
CA ASN A 103 -22.53 25.18 -17.95
C ASN A 103 -23.21 25.23 -16.56
N ASN A 104 -24.41 24.68 -16.49
CA ASN A 104 -25.16 24.53 -15.27
C ASN A 104 -24.79 23.24 -14.54
N SER A 105 -25.08 23.15 -13.25
CA SER A 105 -24.98 21.93 -12.46
C SER A 105 -26.36 21.53 -11.93
N LYS A 106 -26.63 20.22 -11.91
CA LYS A 106 -27.71 19.67 -11.11
C LYS A 106 -27.36 19.78 -9.61
N PRO A 107 -28.34 19.67 -8.71
CA PRO A 107 -28.07 19.53 -7.28
C PRO A 107 -27.05 18.40 -7.04
N MET A 108 -26.05 18.70 -6.22
CA MET A 108 -24.98 17.73 -5.92
C MET A 108 -25.51 16.56 -5.09
N PRO A 109 -25.12 15.31 -5.40
CA PRO A 109 -25.54 14.14 -4.62
C PRO A 109 -24.92 14.11 -3.22
N PHE A 110 -23.84 14.86 -3.00
CA PHE A 110 -23.18 15.05 -1.70
C PHE A 110 -22.41 16.37 -1.68
N GLN A 111 -22.06 16.86 -0.51
CA GLN A 111 -21.26 18.08 -0.35
C GLN A 111 -19.77 17.73 -0.45
N LEU A 112 -19.02 18.48 -1.25
CA LEU A 112 -17.58 18.21 -1.50
C LEU A 112 -16.70 18.40 -0.25
N ASP A 113 -17.15 19.23 0.69
CA ASP A 113 -16.46 19.52 1.96
C ASP A 113 -16.91 18.62 3.12
N SER A 114 -17.90 17.73 2.91
CA SER A 114 -18.37 16.81 3.94
C SER A 114 -17.46 15.58 4.06
N MET A 115 -17.06 15.26 5.30
CA MET A 115 -16.33 14.03 5.63
C MET A 115 -17.27 12.81 5.83
N GLU A 116 -18.58 13.03 5.93
CA GLU A 116 -19.58 12.00 6.27
C GLU A 116 -20.10 11.20 5.06
N THR A 117 -19.66 11.55 3.85
CA THR A 117 -20.12 10.85 2.64
C THR A 117 -19.53 9.44 2.57
N SER A 118 -20.42 8.43 2.46
CA SER A 118 -19.99 7.03 2.36
C SER A 118 -19.10 6.77 1.15
N GLU A 119 -18.21 5.79 1.28
CA GLU A 119 -17.29 5.40 0.19
C GLU A 119 -18.07 4.99 -1.06
N GLU A 120 -19.18 4.28 -0.91
CA GLU A 120 -20.02 3.83 -2.04
C GLU A 120 -20.52 5.01 -2.89
N VAL A 121 -21.03 6.06 -2.25
CA VAL A 121 -21.50 7.29 -2.94
C VAL A 121 -20.32 8.00 -3.60
N ARG A 122 -19.18 8.11 -2.92
CA ARG A 122 -17.96 8.71 -3.45
C ARG A 122 -17.45 7.95 -4.69
N LEU A 123 -17.47 6.62 -4.68
CA LEU A 123 -17.05 5.80 -5.82
C LEU A 123 -18.04 5.83 -6.97
N LYS A 124 -19.35 5.88 -6.70
CA LYS A 124 -20.40 6.04 -7.72
C LYS A 124 -20.28 7.36 -8.47
N TYR A 125 -20.04 8.44 -7.75
CA TYR A 125 -19.88 9.79 -8.32
C TYR A 125 -18.40 10.23 -8.28
N ARG A 126 -17.50 9.32 -8.62
CA ARG A 126 -16.05 9.53 -8.47
C ARG A 126 -15.53 10.81 -9.13
N TYR A 127 -16.06 11.18 -10.29
CA TYR A 127 -15.73 12.43 -10.98
C TYR A 127 -16.07 13.69 -10.17
N LEU A 128 -17.02 13.62 -9.23
CA LEU A 128 -17.31 14.69 -8.27
C LEU A 128 -16.39 14.60 -7.05
N ASP A 129 -16.18 13.40 -6.50
CA ASP A 129 -15.26 13.17 -5.40
C ASP A 129 -13.83 13.65 -5.73
N LEU A 130 -13.39 13.46 -6.98
CA LEU A 130 -12.11 13.96 -7.48
C LEU A 130 -12.00 15.51 -7.54
N ARG A 131 -13.08 16.26 -7.36
CA ARG A 131 -13.05 17.72 -7.19
C ARG A 131 -12.64 18.16 -5.79
N ARG A 132 -12.69 17.26 -4.81
CA ARG A 132 -12.29 17.55 -3.42
C ARG A 132 -10.80 17.89 -3.37
N ASP A 133 -10.45 18.87 -2.54
CA ASP A 133 -9.08 19.37 -2.42
C ASP A 133 -8.10 18.25 -2.00
N GLU A 134 -8.49 17.39 -1.07
CA GLU A 134 -7.70 16.23 -0.64
C GLU A 134 -7.41 15.27 -1.78
N MET A 135 -8.40 14.93 -2.60
CA MET A 135 -8.24 14.05 -3.75
C MET A 135 -7.32 14.68 -4.82
N GLN A 136 -7.49 15.98 -5.07
CA GLN A 136 -6.62 16.76 -5.95
C GLN A 136 -5.16 16.74 -5.45
N LYS A 137 -4.94 16.93 -4.16
CA LYS A 137 -3.60 16.87 -3.54
C LYS A 137 -2.96 15.50 -3.69
N ARG A 138 -3.71 14.43 -3.38
CA ARG A 138 -3.22 13.04 -3.48
C ARG A 138 -2.84 12.65 -4.92
N LEU A 139 -3.66 12.99 -5.91
CA LEU A 139 -3.35 12.68 -7.31
C LEU A 139 -2.20 13.55 -7.87
N ARG A 140 -2.06 14.80 -7.42
CA ARG A 140 -0.89 15.62 -7.74
C ARG A 140 0.38 15.07 -7.09
N LEU A 141 0.29 14.59 -5.85
CA LEU A 141 1.39 13.90 -5.17
C LEU A 141 1.81 12.68 -5.98
N ARG A 142 0.84 11.83 -6.38
CA ARG A 142 1.09 10.67 -7.24
C ARG A 142 1.82 11.05 -8.53
N SER A 143 1.40 12.11 -9.20
CA SER A 143 2.06 12.61 -10.42
C SER A 143 3.50 13.03 -10.15
N LYS A 144 3.78 13.71 -9.03
CA LYS A 144 5.13 14.10 -8.63
C LYS A 144 6.01 12.88 -8.31
N VAL A 145 5.46 11.90 -7.58
CA VAL A 145 6.16 10.63 -7.29
C VAL A 145 6.57 9.93 -8.59
N THR A 146 5.63 9.79 -9.52
CA THR A 146 5.90 9.18 -10.83
C THR A 146 6.98 9.94 -11.63
N HIS A 147 6.93 11.25 -11.61
CA HIS A 147 7.92 12.09 -12.31
C HIS A 147 9.31 11.94 -11.69
N PHE A 148 9.40 12.04 -10.36
CA PHE A 148 10.66 11.86 -9.63
C PHE A 148 11.29 10.49 -9.92
N MET A 149 10.49 9.41 -9.86
CA MET A 149 10.99 8.07 -10.12
C MET A 149 11.59 7.93 -11.52
N ARG A 150 10.89 8.45 -12.56
CA ARG A 150 11.42 8.44 -13.93
C ARG A 150 12.74 9.22 -14.04
N ASP A 151 12.76 10.42 -13.49
CA ASP A 151 13.93 11.29 -13.53
C ASP A 151 15.14 10.65 -12.81
N PHE A 152 14.91 9.97 -11.69
CA PHE A 152 15.95 9.21 -10.99
C PHE A 152 16.46 8.03 -11.81
N MET A 153 15.55 7.23 -12.40
CA MET A 153 15.92 6.07 -13.19
C MET A 153 16.70 6.47 -14.46
N ASP A 154 16.22 7.49 -15.16
CA ASP A 154 16.90 8.01 -16.36
C ASP A 154 18.31 8.53 -16.06
N LYS A 155 18.50 9.23 -14.91
CA LYS A 155 19.82 9.71 -14.46
C LYS A 155 20.79 8.57 -14.09
N ASN A 156 20.28 7.38 -13.82
CA ASN A 156 21.06 6.20 -13.49
C ASN A 156 21.16 5.20 -14.65
N ASP A 157 20.98 5.66 -15.90
CA ASP A 157 21.09 4.89 -17.14
C ASP A 157 20.10 3.71 -17.27
N PHE A 158 18.93 3.79 -16.62
CA PHE A 158 17.87 2.81 -16.83
C PHE A 158 17.03 3.18 -18.05
N LEU A 159 16.60 2.15 -18.78
CA LEU A 159 15.74 2.29 -19.94
C LEU A 159 14.28 1.97 -19.58
N ASP A 160 13.35 2.89 -19.88
CA ASP A 160 11.90 2.66 -19.76
C ASP A 160 11.43 1.83 -20.96
N ILE A 161 11.20 0.53 -20.75
CA ILE A 161 10.80 -0.41 -21.82
C ILE A 161 9.44 -1.01 -21.48
N GLU A 162 8.47 -0.83 -22.39
CA GLU A 162 7.14 -1.40 -22.25
C GLU A 162 7.14 -2.92 -22.47
N THR A 163 6.40 -3.63 -21.62
CA THR A 163 6.14 -5.06 -21.72
C THR A 163 4.68 -5.33 -22.05
N PRO A 164 4.32 -6.46 -22.69
CA PRO A 164 2.95 -6.71 -23.12
C PRO A 164 2.01 -6.97 -21.94
N PHE A 165 0.75 -6.49 -22.06
CA PHE A 165 -0.35 -6.85 -21.15
C PHE A 165 -1.10 -8.11 -21.58
N LEU A 166 -1.13 -8.43 -22.87
CA LEU A 166 -1.69 -9.66 -23.37
C LEU A 166 -0.61 -10.74 -23.40
N THR A 167 -0.49 -11.50 -22.32
CA THR A 167 0.56 -12.49 -22.14
C THR A 167 -0.02 -13.90 -21.98
N LYS A 168 0.84 -14.87 -21.81
CA LYS A 168 0.47 -16.21 -21.39
C LYS A 168 0.21 -16.24 -19.88
N ALA A 169 -0.75 -17.03 -19.42
CA ALA A 169 -0.96 -17.29 -18.00
C ALA A 169 0.29 -17.91 -17.37
N THR A 170 0.78 -17.28 -16.30
CA THR A 170 1.95 -17.74 -15.55
C THR A 170 1.64 -17.68 -14.06
N PRO A 171 1.74 -18.79 -13.31
CA PRO A 171 1.43 -18.79 -11.89
C PRO A 171 2.52 -18.06 -11.10
N GLU A 172 2.20 -16.87 -10.58
CA GLU A 172 3.07 -16.06 -9.72
C GLU A 172 2.48 -15.84 -8.30
N GLY A 173 1.56 -16.73 -7.88
CA GLY A 173 0.95 -16.70 -6.55
C GLY A 173 -0.51 -16.29 -6.51
N ALA A 174 -0.95 -15.24 -7.25
CA ALA A 174 -2.36 -14.88 -7.41
C ALA A 174 -3.00 -15.59 -8.61
N ARG A 175 -4.33 -15.47 -8.76
CA ARG A 175 -5.02 -15.92 -9.97
C ARG A 175 -4.90 -14.87 -11.06
N ASP A 176 -4.83 -15.33 -12.32
CA ASP A 176 -4.75 -14.47 -13.49
C ASP A 176 -6.14 -14.04 -13.97
N TYR A 177 -6.26 -12.79 -14.45
CA TYR A 177 -7.40 -12.36 -15.26
C TYR A 177 -7.23 -12.86 -16.68
N LEU A 178 -8.20 -13.64 -17.19
CA LEU A 178 -8.16 -14.23 -18.52
C LEU A 178 -8.91 -13.38 -19.54
N VAL A 179 -8.32 -13.22 -20.73
CA VAL A 179 -8.90 -12.49 -21.86
C VAL A 179 -9.02 -13.45 -23.05
N PRO A 180 -10.24 -13.80 -23.50
CA PRO A 180 -10.42 -14.74 -24.61
C PRO A 180 -9.91 -14.16 -25.92
N SER A 181 -9.24 -14.98 -26.72
CA SER A 181 -8.76 -14.61 -28.05
C SER A 181 -9.83 -14.87 -29.13
N ARG A 182 -10.14 -13.85 -29.91
CA ARG A 182 -11.05 -14.01 -31.09
C ARG A 182 -10.38 -14.74 -32.26
N THR A 183 -9.07 -14.58 -32.40
CA THR A 183 -8.29 -15.12 -33.53
C THR A 183 -7.75 -16.52 -33.31
N HIS A 184 -7.67 -16.95 -32.04
CA HIS A 184 -7.23 -18.29 -31.65
C HIS A 184 -8.32 -18.93 -30.81
N GLU A 185 -9.21 -19.67 -31.45
CA GLU A 185 -10.37 -20.29 -30.82
C GLU A 185 -9.98 -21.18 -29.64
N GLY A 186 -10.69 -21.03 -28.52
CA GLY A 186 -10.45 -21.78 -27.31
C GLY A 186 -9.19 -21.36 -26.53
N SER A 187 -8.44 -20.37 -27.01
CA SER A 187 -7.25 -19.85 -26.36
C SER A 187 -7.51 -18.52 -25.65
N PHE A 188 -6.76 -18.27 -24.57
CA PHE A 188 -6.88 -17.08 -23.75
C PHE A 188 -5.51 -16.42 -23.57
N PHE A 189 -5.50 -15.09 -23.58
CA PHE A 189 -4.44 -14.33 -22.96
C PHE A 189 -4.71 -14.21 -21.45
N ALA A 190 -3.67 -13.93 -20.69
CA ALA A 190 -3.76 -13.49 -19.31
C ALA A 190 -3.24 -12.07 -19.16
N LEU A 191 -3.81 -11.31 -18.23
CA LEU A 191 -3.24 -10.03 -17.81
C LEU A 191 -2.11 -10.28 -16.80
N PRO A 192 -0.93 -9.63 -16.94
CA PRO A 192 0.25 -9.95 -16.15
C PRO A 192 0.09 -9.56 -14.68
N GLN A 193 0.51 -10.44 -13.77
CA GLN A 193 0.62 -10.13 -12.34
C GLN A 193 1.78 -9.20 -12.05
N SER A 194 2.83 -9.27 -12.87
CA SER A 194 3.99 -8.39 -12.95
C SER A 194 4.71 -8.61 -14.29
N PRO A 195 5.63 -7.74 -14.71
CA PRO A 195 6.45 -7.96 -15.90
C PRO A 195 7.63 -8.93 -15.66
N GLN A 196 7.58 -9.77 -14.62
CA GLN A 196 8.72 -10.56 -14.12
C GLN A 196 9.47 -11.33 -15.20
N LEU A 197 8.77 -12.07 -16.05
CA LEU A 197 9.41 -12.89 -17.08
C LEU A 197 10.03 -12.04 -18.19
N PHE A 198 9.36 -10.97 -18.59
CA PHE A 198 9.84 -10.08 -19.64
C PHE A 198 11.04 -9.26 -19.22
N LYS A 199 11.08 -8.76 -17.97
CA LYS A 199 12.24 -8.01 -17.48
C LYS A 199 13.49 -8.88 -17.38
N GLN A 200 13.34 -10.18 -17.03
CA GLN A 200 14.45 -11.15 -17.08
C GLN A 200 14.90 -11.39 -18.51
N LEU A 201 13.99 -11.54 -19.48
CA LEU A 201 14.34 -11.66 -20.90
C LEU A 201 15.08 -10.43 -21.42
N LEU A 202 14.75 -9.22 -20.94
CA LEU A 202 15.46 -7.99 -21.29
C LEU A 202 16.91 -8.02 -20.79
N MET A 203 17.18 -8.57 -19.60
CA MET A 203 18.54 -8.78 -19.11
C MET A 203 19.30 -9.76 -20.01
N MET A 204 18.68 -10.86 -20.41
CA MET A 204 19.24 -11.83 -21.36
C MET A 204 19.46 -11.22 -22.76
N SER A 205 18.71 -10.17 -23.09
CA SER A 205 18.87 -9.42 -24.35
C SER A 205 19.94 -8.33 -24.29
N GLY A 206 20.64 -8.17 -23.16
CA GLY A 206 21.75 -7.23 -23.00
C GLY A 206 21.36 -5.80 -22.64
N PHE A 207 20.16 -5.57 -22.12
CA PHE A 207 19.72 -4.23 -21.69
C PHE A 207 20.20 -3.81 -20.30
N GLU A 208 20.95 -4.54 -19.60
CA GLU A 208 21.60 -4.36 -18.29
C GLU A 208 20.83 -3.56 -17.21
N ARG A 209 20.08 -2.50 -17.57
CA ARG A 209 19.29 -1.65 -16.66
C ARG A 209 17.93 -1.34 -17.28
N TYR A 210 16.90 -1.93 -16.71
CA TYR A 210 15.50 -1.79 -17.12
C TYR A 210 14.66 -1.22 -15.99
N TYR A 211 13.71 -0.34 -16.34
CA TYR A 211 12.58 -0.04 -15.49
C TYR A 211 11.29 0.13 -16.30
N GLN A 212 10.16 0.02 -15.61
CA GLN A 212 8.87 0.38 -16.16
C GLN A 212 7.91 0.78 -15.03
N ILE A 213 7.15 1.86 -15.22
CA ILE A 213 5.98 2.15 -14.36
C ILE A 213 4.79 1.48 -14.99
N VAL A 214 4.41 0.31 -14.48
CA VAL A 214 3.55 -0.66 -15.14
C VAL A 214 2.28 -0.98 -14.34
N LYS A 215 1.17 -1.26 -15.05
CA LYS A 215 -0.02 -1.85 -14.46
C LYS A 215 0.16 -3.34 -14.25
N CYS A 216 -0.19 -3.81 -13.05
CA CYS A 216 -0.22 -5.21 -12.65
C CYS A 216 -1.65 -5.61 -12.29
N PHE A 217 -1.99 -6.88 -12.50
CA PHE A 217 -3.34 -7.40 -12.34
C PHE A 217 -3.30 -8.67 -11.50
N ARG A 218 -4.08 -8.73 -10.41
CA ARG A 218 -4.16 -9.90 -9.52
C ARG A 218 -5.60 -10.13 -9.09
N ASP A 219 -6.13 -11.32 -9.38
CA ASP A 219 -7.45 -11.74 -8.90
C ASP A 219 -7.30 -12.42 -7.54
N GLU A 220 -7.30 -11.61 -6.50
CA GLU A 220 -7.14 -12.02 -5.11
C GLU A 220 -8.14 -11.31 -4.19
N ASP A 221 -8.25 -11.76 -2.94
CA ASP A 221 -9.09 -11.11 -1.95
C ASP A 221 -8.58 -9.70 -1.64
N LEU A 222 -9.46 -8.71 -1.80
CA LEU A 222 -9.11 -7.31 -1.65
C LEU A 222 -9.18 -6.87 -0.19
N ARG A 223 -8.17 -6.08 0.20
CA ARG A 223 -8.06 -5.42 1.50
C ARG A 223 -7.97 -3.90 1.32
N ALA A 224 -7.80 -3.16 2.41
CA ALA A 224 -7.68 -1.70 2.37
C ALA A 224 -6.49 -1.22 1.49
N ASP A 225 -5.41 -2.00 1.44
CA ASP A 225 -4.17 -1.73 0.72
C ASP A 225 -4.00 -2.54 -0.58
N ARG A 226 -5.06 -3.23 -1.07
CA ARG A 226 -5.02 -4.06 -2.29
C ARG A 226 -6.08 -3.66 -3.29
N GLN A 227 -5.72 -3.74 -4.57
CA GLN A 227 -6.59 -3.54 -5.73
C GLN A 227 -6.35 -4.62 -6.77
N PRO A 228 -7.39 -5.02 -7.56
CA PRO A 228 -7.22 -6.04 -8.60
C PRO A 228 -6.33 -5.55 -9.76
N GLU A 229 -6.24 -4.25 -9.93
CA GLU A 229 -5.31 -3.56 -10.82
C GLU A 229 -4.59 -2.45 -10.05
N PHE A 230 -3.26 -2.47 -10.03
CA PHE A 230 -2.42 -1.54 -9.30
C PHE A 230 -1.19 -1.17 -10.13
N THR A 231 -0.38 -0.24 -9.65
CA THR A 231 0.80 0.23 -10.38
C THR A 231 2.07 -0.07 -9.61
N GLN A 232 3.08 -0.61 -10.30
CA GLN A 232 4.42 -0.79 -9.76
C GLN A 232 5.43 0.05 -10.54
N LEU A 233 6.51 0.46 -9.86
CA LEU A 233 7.79 0.70 -10.50
C LEU A 233 8.54 -0.62 -10.47
N ASP A 234 8.71 -1.26 -11.62
CA ASP A 234 9.48 -2.48 -11.80
C ASP A 234 10.89 -2.15 -12.30
N VAL A 235 11.89 -2.76 -11.67
CA VAL A 235 13.30 -2.54 -11.95
C VAL A 235 14.00 -3.89 -12.10
N GLU A 236 14.91 -3.99 -13.06
CA GLU A 236 15.80 -5.15 -13.22
C GLU A 236 17.18 -4.69 -13.67
N THR A 237 18.23 -5.34 -13.13
CA THR A 237 19.63 -5.00 -13.41
C THR A 237 20.46 -6.25 -13.64
N SER A 238 21.42 -6.19 -14.57
CA SER A 238 22.45 -7.20 -14.74
C SER A 238 23.72 -6.81 -13.98
N PHE A 239 24.47 -7.83 -13.52
CA PHE A 239 25.80 -7.68 -12.90
C PHE A 239 25.84 -6.85 -11.61
N MET A 240 24.69 -6.70 -10.93
CA MET A 240 24.61 -6.09 -9.60
C MET A 240 24.22 -7.14 -8.56
N ASN A 241 24.80 -7.04 -7.37
CA ASN A 241 24.44 -7.85 -6.21
C ASN A 241 23.36 -7.16 -5.35
N GLU A 242 22.92 -7.82 -4.25
CA GLU A 242 21.88 -7.31 -3.37
C GLU A 242 22.22 -5.95 -2.74
N GLU A 243 23.48 -5.79 -2.30
CA GLU A 243 23.94 -4.56 -1.65
C GLU A 243 23.93 -3.38 -2.64
N GLU A 244 24.37 -3.61 -3.87
CA GLU A 244 24.38 -2.58 -4.92
C GLU A 244 22.96 -2.17 -5.31
N ILE A 245 22.04 -3.15 -5.48
CA ILE A 245 20.63 -2.87 -5.81
C ILE A 245 19.95 -2.13 -4.66
N THR A 246 20.07 -2.63 -3.44
CA THR A 246 19.40 -2.01 -2.27
C THR A 246 19.95 -0.60 -1.98
N THR A 247 21.27 -0.39 -2.15
CA THR A 247 21.89 0.94 -2.00
C THR A 247 21.33 1.94 -3.00
N LEU A 248 21.26 1.58 -4.28
CA LEU A 248 20.72 2.44 -5.33
C LEU A 248 19.23 2.77 -5.09
N MET A 249 18.45 1.76 -4.70
CA MET A 249 17.04 1.96 -4.43
C MET A 249 16.79 2.75 -3.13
N GLU A 250 17.67 2.62 -2.16
CA GLU A 250 17.65 3.45 -0.94
C GLU A 250 17.89 4.92 -1.26
N GLU A 251 18.82 5.23 -2.17
CA GLU A 251 19.01 6.60 -2.66
C GLU A 251 17.77 7.15 -3.34
N MET A 252 17.11 6.35 -4.18
CA MET A 252 15.85 6.73 -4.82
C MET A 252 14.77 7.06 -3.78
N ILE A 253 14.57 6.21 -2.79
CA ILE A 253 13.54 6.40 -1.77
C ILE A 253 13.86 7.60 -0.88
N ARG A 254 15.11 7.80 -0.47
CA ARG A 254 15.53 8.99 0.29
C ARG A 254 15.29 10.28 -0.51
N GLY A 255 15.68 10.30 -1.77
CA GLY A 255 15.43 11.44 -2.66
C GLY A 255 13.94 11.72 -2.86
N LEU A 256 13.13 10.67 -3.08
CA LEU A 256 11.69 10.79 -3.20
C LEU A 256 11.05 11.41 -1.95
N PHE A 257 11.41 10.93 -0.77
CA PHE A 257 10.87 11.46 0.48
C PHE A 257 11.32 12.91 0.73
N ALA A 258 12.57 13.24 0.43
CA ALA A 258 13.09 14.60 0.58
C ALA A 258 12.43 15.59 -0.40
N GLU A 259 12.43 15.30 -1.70
CA GLU A 259 11.98 16.27 -2.72
C GLU A 259 10.46 16.33 -2.86
N VAL A 260 9.76 15.20 -2.74
CA VAL A 260 8.31 15.12 -2.95
C VAL A 260 7.54 15.13 -1.65
N GLY A 261 8.05 14.43 -0.64
CA GLY A 261 7.44 14.32 0.68
C GLY A 261 7.83 15.43 1.65
N ASN A 262 8.90 16.15 1.37
CA ASN A 262 9.52 17.13 2.27
C ASN A 262 9.90 16.51 3.63
N VAL A 263 10.43 15.27 3.58
CA VAL A 263 10.78 14.42 4.72
C VAL A 263 12.21 13.93 4.58
N GLU A 264 13.01 14.08 5.61
CA GLU A 264 14.36 13.53 5.69
C GLU A 264 14.32 12.12 6.29
N LEU A 265 14.75 11.11 5.54
CA LEU A 265 14.94 9.75 6.03
C LEU A 265 16.39 9.55 6.49
N PRO A 266 16.68 8.50 7.32
CA PRO A 266 18.05 8.18 7.73
C PRO A 266 18.99 8.04 6.54
N SER A 267 20.27 8.39 6.73
CA SER A 267 21.29 8.31 5.68
C SER A 267 21.57 6.88 5.21
N LYS A 268 21.33 5.88 6.06
CA LYS A 268 21.34 4.45 5.76
C LYS A 268 20.16 3.79 6.46
N PHE A 269 19.47 2.90 5.78
CA PHE A 269 18.38 2.13 6.37
C PHE A 269 18.97 0.93 7.14
N PRO A 270 18.44 0.61 8.32
CA PRO A 270 18.81 -0.61 9.02
C PRO A 270 18.39 -1.83 8.21
N SER A 271 19.10 -2.94 8.42
CA SER A 271 18.78 -4.24 7.84
C SER A 271 18.62 -5.26 8.95
N ILE A 272 17.60 -6.11 8.83
CA ILE A 272 17.35 -7.25 9.72
C ILE A 272 17.09 -8.50 8.88
N SER A 273 17.40 -9.68 9.42
CA SER A 273 17.02 -10.93 8.77
C SER A 273 15.50 -11.21 8.95
N TYR A 274 14.91 -11.97 8.04
CA TYR A 274 13.55 -12.48 8.18
C TYR A 274 13.36 -13.21 9.53
N ALA A 275 14.32 -14.04 9.91
CA ALA A 275 14.27 -14.78 11.17
C ALA A 275 14.20 -13.84 12.40
N GLU A 276 14.98 -12.74 12.40
CA GLU A 276 14.92 -11.73 13.45
C GLU A 276 13.60 -10.97 13.43
N ALA A 277 13.10 -10.61 12.23
CA ALA A 277 11.83 -9.93 12.09
C ALA A 277 10.68 -10.78 12.70
N ILE A 278 10.61 -12.05 12.37
CA ILE A 278 9.62 -13.00 12.93
C ILE A 278 9.82 -13.20 14.44
N LYS A 279 11.07 -13.34 14.88
CA LYS A 279 11.39 -13.55 16.29
C LYS A 279 10.97 -12.36 17.16
N LEU A 280 11.35 -11.16 16.74
CA LEU A 280 11.17 -9.94 17.56
C LEU A 280 9.81 -9.26 17.38
N TYR A 281 9.21 -9.38 16.19
CA TYR A 281 8.02 -8.62 15.82
C TYR A 281 6.83 -9.49 15.38
N GLY A 282 7.05 -10.78 15.10
CA GLY A 282 6.01 -11.73 14.66
C GLY A 282 5.54 -11.54 13.22
N VAL A 283 6.15 -10.64 12.48
CA VAL A 283 5.81 -10.30 11.09
C VAL A 283 7.07 -10.06 10.27
N ASP A 284 6.99 -10.28 8.97
CA ASP A 284 8.04 -10.02 7.98
C ASP A 284 8.15 -8.53 7.57
N ARG A 285 7.16 -7.72 7.96
CA ARG A 285 7.08 -6.28 7.69
C ARG A 285 6.93 -5.43 8.96
N PRO A 286 7.91 -5.44 9.87
CA PRO A 286 7.77 -4.81 11.17
C PRO A 286 7.68 -3.28 11.12
N ASP A 287 6.78 -2.70 11.91
CA ASP A 287 6.78 -1.26 12.17
C ASP A 287 7.79 -0.91 13.28
N LEU A 288 8.98 -0.47 12.88
CA LEU A 288 10.05 -0.13 13.83
C LEU A 288 9.83 1.20 14.57
N ARG A 289 8.69 1.86 14.36
CA ARG A 289 8.30 3.04 15.18
C ARG A 289 7.78 2.62 16.55
N ILE A 290 7.31 1.37 16.67
CA ILE A 290 6.76 0.81 17.90
C ILE A 290 7.87 0.08 18.66
N PRO A 291 8.29 0.56 19.85
CA PRO A 291 9.43 0.00 20.59
C PRO A 291 9.05 -1.23 21.43
N LEU A 292 8.20 -2.09 20.92
CA LEU A 292 7.81 -3.33 21.59
C LEU A 292 8.45 -4.53 20.87
N HIS A 293 9.08 -5.42 21.65
CA HIS A 293 9.70 -6.65 21.13
C HIS A 293 9.12 -7.87 21.83
N MET A 294 8.94 -8.93 21.07
CA MET A 294 8.60 -10.24 21.64
C MET A 294 9.85 -10.90 22.20
N VAL A 295 9.70 -11.59 23.31
CA VAL A 295 10.75 -12.35 24.00
C VAL A 295 10.32 -13.80 24.12
N ASP A 296 11.13 -14.74 23.62
CA ASP A 296 10.85 -16.16 23.74
C ASP A 296 11.06 -16.61 25.20
N VAL A 297 10.08 -17.29 25.75
CA VAL A 297 10.11 -17.80 27.13
C VAL A 297 9.97 -19.33 27.21
N ASN A 298 10.10 -20.04 26.08
CA ASN A 298 9.96 -21.50 26.01
C ASN A 298 10.78 -22.24 27.09
N GLU A 299 12.08 -21.93 27.20
CA GLU A 299 12.98 -22.57 28.14
C GLU A 299 12.60 -22.33 29.62
N VAL A 300 11.97 -21.21 29.91
CA VAL A 300 11.55 -20.84 31.27
C VAL A 300 10.26 -21.54 31.66
N VAL A 301 9.36 -21.81 30.69
CA VAL A 301 8.01 -22.33 30.97
C VAL A 301 7.78 -23.78 30.54
N LYS A 302 8.80 -24.45 30.01
CA LYS A 302 8.66 -25.84 29.49
C LYS A 302 8.29 -26.89 30.56
N ASP A 303 8.70 -26.64 31.80
CA ASP A 303 8.54 -27.60 32.93
C ASP A 303 7.39 -27.22 33.88
N VAL A 304 6.62 -26.14 33.58
CA VAL A 304 5.51 -25.71 34.43
C VAL A 304 4.31 -26.66 34.32
N GLU A 305 3.52 -26.75 35.37
CA GLU A 305 2.29 -27.56 35.39
C GLU A 305 1.20 -27.01 34.43
N PHE A 306 1.30 -25.72 34.05
CA PHE A 306 0.36 -25.06 33.17
C PHE A 306 0.50 -25.55 31.74
N LYS A 307 -0.33 -26.53 31.36
CA LYS A 307 -0.30 -27.21 30.05
C LYS A 307 -0.44 -26.25 28.85
N VAL A 308 -1.11 -25.12 29.04
CA VAL A 308 -1.23 -24.08 28.00
C VAL A 308 0.14 -23.53 27.59
N PHE A 309 1.11 -23.50 28.51
CA PHE A 309 2.47 -23.05 28.24
C PHE A 309 3.42 -24.22 27.99
N SER A 310 3.45 -25.22 28.89
CA SER A 310 4.39 -26.32 28.75
C SER A 310 4.14 -27.20 27.53
N GLY A 311 2.90 -27.28 27.03
CA GLY A 311 2.59 -28.00 25.79
C GLY A 311 3.33 -27.37 24.58
N PRO A 312 3.03 -26.12 24.18
CA PRO A 312 3.73 -25.48 23.09
C PRO A 312 5.24 -25.29 23.31
N ALA A 313 5.68 -25.08 24.56
CA ALA A 313 7.11 -24.92 24.85
C ALA A 313 7.93 -26.18 24.57
N ASN A 314 7.32 -27.38 24.65
CA ASN A 314 7.95 -28.67 24.36
C ASN A 314 7.66 -29.19 22.94
N ASP A 315 6.85 -28.47 22.15
CA ASP A 315 6.57 -28.81 20.74
C ASP A 315 7.59 -28.13 19.84
N LYS A 316 8.23 -28.88 18.93
CA LYS A 316 9.17 -28.31 17.94
C LYS A 316 8.55 -27.23 17.04
N LYS A 317 7.23 -27.26 16.79
CA LYS A 317 6.47 -26.28 16.02
C LYS A 317 5.75 -25.26 16.91
N GLY A 318 5.92 -25.37 18.22
CA GLY A 318 5.30 -24.50 19.22
C GLY A 318 6.18 -23.32 19.59
N ARG A 319 5.55 -22.29 20.13
CA ARG A 319 6.20 -21.08 20.65
C ARG A 319 5.45 -20.57 21.86
N VAL A 320 6.18 -20.14 22.88
CA VAL A 320 5.65 -19.31 23.97
C VAL A 320 6.46 -18.03 23.98
N ALA A 321 5.81 -16.93 23.68
CA ALA A 321 6.45 -15.61 23.64
C ALA A 321 5.74 -14.62 24.56
N ALA A 322 6.51 -13.73 25.13
CA ALA A 322 6.07 -12.63 25.98
C ALA A 322 6.19 -11.30 25.22
N LEU A 323 5.25 -10.38 25.42
CA LEU A 323 5.24 -9.02 24.88
C LEU A 323 5.05 -8.04 26.05
N LYS A 324 6.11 -7.35 26.45
CA LYS A 324 6.06 -6.33 27.51
C LYS A 324 5.55 -5.01 26.95
N VAL A 325 4.73 -4.31 27.75
CA VAL A 325 4.27 -2.94 27.49
C VAL A 325 4.60 -2.06 28.70
N ASP A 326 5.47 -1.10 28.48
CA ASP A 326 5.86 -0.14 29.52
C ASP A 326 4.65 0.69 29.97
N GLY A 327 4.44 0.83 31.28
CA GLY A 327 3.31 1.55 31.86
C GLY A 327 1.94 0.88 31.64
N GLY A 328 1.92 -0.31 31.06
CA GLY A 328 0.70 -1.03 30.64
C GLY A 328 -0.13 -1.65 31.79
N ALA A 329 0.33 -1.62 33.05
CA ALA A 329 -0.48 -2.05 34.18
C ALA A 329 -1.78 -1.24 34.33
N SER A 330 -1.81 -0.02 33.79
CA SER A 330 -2.99 0.85 33.76
C SER A 330 -4.08 0.39 32.77
N ILE A 331 -3.78 -0.48 31.82
CA ILE A 331 -4.73 -1.05 30.86
C ILE A 331 -5.88 -1.72 31.62
N SER A 332 -7.10 -1.29 31.37
CA SER A 332 -8.28 -1.80 32.05
C SER A 332 -8.58 -3.26 31.67
N ARG A 333 -9.34 -3.97 32.52
CA ARG A 333 -9.78 -5.34 32.21
C ARG A 333 -10.58 -5.41 30.92
N LYS A 334 -11.44 -4.42 30.67
CA LYS A 334 -12.24 -4.34 29.44
C LYS A 334 -11.34 -4.27 28.20
N GLN A 335 -10.31 -3.44 28.22
CA GLN A 335 -9.35 -3.35 27.11
C GLN A 335 -8.59 -4.67 26.90
N ILE A 336 -8.20 -5.37 27.98
CA ILE A 336 -7.57 -6.70 27.88
C ILE A 336 -8.55 -7.72 27.27
N ASP A 337 -9.83 -7.69 27.65
CA ASP A 337 -10.86 -8.54 27.07
C ASP A 337 -11.04 -8.22 25.56
N ASP A 338 -10.97 -6.95 25.17
CA ASP A 338 -11.04 -6.52 23.75
C ASP A 338 -9.79 -6.96 22.99
N TYR A 339 -8.58 -6.87 23.56
CA TYR A 339 -7.35 -7.43 22.96
C TYR A 339 -7.41 -8.95 22.84
N THR A 340 -8.02 -9.63 23.80
CA THR A 340 -8.22 -11.08 23.74
C THR A 340 -9.12 -11.49 22.57
N LYS A 341 -10.20 -10.75 22.33
CA LYS A 341 -11.04 -10.93 21.13
C LYS A 341 -10.28 -10.62 19.84
N PHE A 342 -9.46 -9.58 19.85
CA PHE A 342 -8.65 -9.19 18.70
C PHE A 342 -7.66 -10.30 18.30
N VAL A 343 -6.89 -10.83 19.25
CA VAL A 343 -5.92 -11.91 18.95
C VAL A 343 -6.61 -13.22 18.55
N SER A 344 -7.86 -13.45 18.95
CA SER A 344 -8.61 -14.64 18.54
C SER A 344 -8.89 -14.70 17.03
N ILE A 345 -8.90 -13.56 16.34
CA ILE A 345 -9.03 -13.46 14.88
C ILE A 345 -7.86 -14.19 14.19
N TYR A 346 -6.69 -14.19 14.84
CA TYR A 346 -5.46 -14.85 14.37
C TYR A 346 -5.27 -16.26 14.92
N GLY A 347 -6.33 -16.85 15.47
CA GLY A 347 -6.34 -18.25 15.96
C GLY A 347 -5.87 -18.44 17.41
N ALA A 348 -5.50 -17.38 18.13
CA ALA A 348 -5.15 -17.49 19.54
C ALA A 348 -6.36 -17.85 20.40
N LYS A 349 -6.23 -18.85 21.28
CA LYS A 349 -7.31 -19.33 22.16
C LYS A 349 -7.53 -18.46 23.39
N GLY A 350 -6.63 -17.53 23.66
CA GLY A 350 -6.68 -16.59 24.77
C GLY A 350 -5.45 -15.69 24.79
N LEU A 351 -5.47 -14.69 25.67
CA LEU A 351 -4.36 -13.76 25.88
C LEU A 351 -4.05 -13.72 27.38
N ALA A 352 -3.08 -14.54 27.81
CA ALA A 352 -2.61 -14.51 29.18
C ALA A 352 -1.77 -13.24 29.42
N TYR A 353 -1.76 -12.75 30.66
CA TYR A 353 -1.00 -11.56 31.00
C TYR A 353 -0.55 -11.57 32.46
N ILE A 354 0.51 -10.81 32.77
CA ILE A 354 0.95 -10.48 34.13
C ILE A 354 1.07 -8.97 34.24
N LYS A 355 0.41 -8.34 35.23
CA LYS A 355 0.58 -6.94 35.60
C LYS A 355 1.55 -6.81 36.74
N LEU A 356 2.47 -5.87 36.67
CA LEU A 356 3.42 -5.55 37.73
C LEU A 356 2.93 -4.31 38.49
N ASN A 357 2.17 -4.53 39.57
CA ASN A 357 1.65 -3.46 40.41
C ASN A 357 2.66 -3.13 41.56
N GLU A 358 2.41 -2.06 42.30
CA GLU A 358 3.23 -1.68 43.48
C GLU A 358 3.27 -2.80 44.52
N ASP A 359 2.17 -3.52 44.71
CA ASP A 359 2.04 -4.67 45.62
C ASP A 359 2.62 -5.97 45.08
N GLY A 360 3.22 -5.95 43.88
CA GLY A 360 3.81 -7.11 43.21
C GLY A 360 3.05 -7.60 41.99
N PRO A 361 3.50 -8.73 41.39
CA PRO A 361 2.90 -9.30 40.20
C PRO A 361 1.46 -9.77 40.44
N SER A 362 0.55 -9.45 39.54
CA SER A 362 -0.87 -9.82 39.61
C SER A 362 -1.34 -10.46 38.30
N SER A 363 -1.81 -11.70 38.39
CA SER A 363 -2.35 -12.43 37.23
C SER A 363 -3.07 -13.71 37.66
N PRO A 364 -4.10 -14.16 36.89
CA PRO A 364 -4.72 -15.47 37.08
C PRO A 364 -3.76 -16.66 36.87
N ILE A 365 -2.66 -16.48 36.10
CA ILE A 365 -1.75 -17.56 35.73
C ILE A 365 -0.58 -17.74 36.72
N ILE A 366 -0.29 -16.80 37.61
CA ILE A 366 0.85 -16.87 38.55
C ILE A 366 0.80 -18.14 39.42
N LYS A 367 -0.40 -18.51 39.90
CA LYS A 367 -0.59 -19.72 40.68
C LYS A 367 -0.17 -21.03 39.97
N PHE A 368 -0.11 -21.04 38.65
CA PHE A 368 0.31 -22.15 37.84
C PHE A 368 1.78 -22.07 37.41
N LEU A 369 2.35 -20.89 37.37
CA LEU A 369 3.76 -20.65 37.02
C LEU A 369 4.68 -20.81 38.23
N GLY A 370 4.20 -20.40 39.40
CA GLY A 370 5.02 -20.28 40.61
C GLY A 370 5.89 -19.01 40.60
N ASP A 371 6.40 -18.65 41.79
CA ASP A 371 7.13 -17.38 41.98
C ASP A 371 8.47 -17.37 41.21
N ASP A 372 9.21 -18.48 41.20
CA ASP A 372 10.52 -18.60 40.54
C ASP A 372 10.41 -18.39 39.01
N VAL A 373 9.41 -19.02 38.37
CA VAL A 373 9.20 -18.88 36.91
C VAL A 373 8.68 -17.49 36.59
N THR A 374 7.77 -16.97 37.42
CA THR A 374 7.27 -15.60 37.26
C THR A 374 8.42 -14.59 37.33
N GLN A 375 9.34 -14.73 38.29
CA GLN A 375 10.49 -13.83 38.41
C GLN A 375 11.43 -13.94 37.20
N LYS A 376 11.73 -15.15 36.72
CA LYS A 376 12.55 -15.37 35.51
C LYS A 376 11.93 -14.71 34.28
N VAL A 377 10.61 -14.78 34.13
CA VAL A 377 9.91 -14.09 33.02
C VAL A 377 10.04 -12.57 33.14
N ILE A 378 9.88 -12.01 34.34
CA ILE A 378 10.06 -10.58 34.63
C ILE A 378 11.49 -10.15 34.29
N ASP A 379 12.49 -10.91 34.72
CA ASP A 379 13.89 -10.61 34.46
C ASP A 379 14.20 -10.67 32.94
N LEU A 380 13.68 -11.70 32.24
CA LEU A 380 13.92 -11.88 30.81
C LEU A 380 13.27 -10.79 29.96
N THR A 381 12.11 -10.28 30.39
CA THR A 381 11.40 -9.21 29.72
C THR A 381 11.84 -7.82 30.19
N GLU A 382 12.72 -7.74 31.20
CA GLU A 382 13.15 -6.48 31.82
C GLU A 382 11.95 -5.62 32.28
N ALA A 383 10.88 -6.29 32.73
CA ALA A 383 9.66 -5.62 33.13
C ALA A 383 9.78 -5.03 34.54
N LYS A 384 9.15 -3.89 34.75
CA LYS A 384 9.20 -3.11 35.99
C LYS A 384 7.79 -2.86 36.54
N THR A 385 7.73 -2.41 37.80
CA THR A 385 6.47 -1.94 38.40
C THR A 385 5.81 -0.92 37.48
N GLY A 386 4.54 -1.10 37.19
CA GLY A 386 3.77 -0.30 36.23
C GLY A 386 3.60 -0.95 34.85
N ASP A 387 4.33 -2.02 34.52
CA ASP A 387 4.26 -2.68 33.23
C ASP A 387 3.23 -3.83 33.19
N ILE A 388 2.86 -4.23 31.98
CA ILE A 388 2.12 -5.45 31.71
C ILE A 388 2.91 -6.33 30.72
N ILE A 389 2.87 -7.64 30.94
CA ILE A 389 3.43 -8.64 30.03
C ILE A 389 2.27 -9.47 29.47
N PHE A 390 2.06 -9.46 28.16
CA PHE A 390 1.13 -10.35 27.47
C PHE A 390 1.86 -11.58 26.96
N PHE A 391 1.14 -12.73 26.82
CA PHE A 391 1.70 -13.99 26.35
C PHE A 391 0.90 -14.58 25.20
N GLY A 392 1.63 -15.09 24.21
CA GLY A 392 1.12 -16.01 23.21
C GLY A 392 1.70 -17.40 23.43
N ALA A 393 0.88 -18.45 23.36
CA ALA A 393 1.30 -19.83 23.53
C ALA A 393 0.44 -20.75 22.64
N ASP A 394 0.99 -21.20 21.54
CA ASP A 394 0.38 -22.12 20.57
C ASP A 394 1.45 -22.55 19.55
N LYS A 395 1.06 -23.02 18.35
CA LYS A 395 1.95 -23.17 17.19
C LYS A 395 2.63 -21.83 16.87
N SER A 396 3.88 -21.86 16.46
CA SER A 396 4.68 -20.64 16.19
C SER A 396 3.98 -19.65 15.26
N LYS A 397 3.32 -20.12 14.19
CA LYS A 397 2.56 -19.27 13.26
C LYS A 397 1.45 -18.50 13.97
N VAL A 398 0.66 -19.15 14.81
CA VAL A 398 -0.43 -18.51 15.57
C VAL A 398 0.11 -17.47 16.55
N VAL A 399 1.19 -17.79 17.28
CA VAL A 399 1.81 -16.86 18.24
C VAL A 399 2.35 -15.63 17.53
N ASN A 400 3.05 -15.83 16.41
CA ASN A 400 3.62 -14.76 15.60
C ASN A 400 2.53 -13.81 15.09
N GLU A 401 1.50 -14.36 14.43
CA GLU A 401 0.40 -13.55 13.90
C GLU A 401 -0.38 -12.84 15.02
N ALA A 402 -0.70 -13.55 16.12
CA ALA A 402 -1.47 -12.97 17.21
C ALA A 402 -0.73 -11.85 17.94
N LEU A 403 0.52 -12.10 18.39
CA LEU A 403 1.30 -11.09 19.11
C LEU A 403 1.86 -10.01 18.20
N GLY A 404 2.22 -10.32 16.96
CA GLY A 404 2.67 -9.33 15.98
C GLY A 404 1.59 -8.28 15.69
N ASN A 405 0.36 -8.73 15.40
CA ASN A 405 -0.78 -7.83 15.22
C ASN A 405 -1.20 -7.12 16.51
N LEU A 406 -1.12 -7.81 17.67
CA LEU A 406 -1.36 -7.15 18.97
C LEU A 406 -0.35 -6.03 19.23
N ARG A 407 0.91 -6.23 18.88
CA ARG A 407 1.97 -5.23 18.97
C ARG A 407 1.62 -3.97 18.18
N GLU A 408 1.17 -4.13 16.92
CA GLU A 408 0.74 -2.99 16.07
C GLU A 408 -0.49 -2.29 16.69
N LYS A 409 -1.47 -3.07 17.16
CA LYS A 409 -2.67 -2.57 17.82
C LYS A 409 -2.36 -1.78 19.10
N LEU A 410 -1.48 -2.29 19.96
CA LEU A 410 -1.01 -1.60 21.16
C LEU A 410 -0.25 -0.32 20.82
N GLY A 411 0.61 -0.37 19.79
CA GLY A 411 1.32 0.79 19.27
C GLY A 411 0.39 1.94 18.89
N GLN A 412 -0.71 1.59 18.20
CA GLN A 412 -1.73 2.54 17.78
C GLN A 412 -2.57 3.05 18.95
N ASP A 413 -3.15 2.14 19.76
CA ASP A 413 -4.08 2.49 20.82
C ASP A 413 -3.43 3.31 21.96
N LEU A 414 -2.15 3.04 22.23
CA LEU A 414 -1.37 3.70 23.27
C LEU A 414 -0.44 4.80 22.73
N ASN A 415 -0.48 5.03 21.40
CA ASN A 415 0.37 6.02 20.71
C ASN A 415 1.87 5.87 21.04
N LEU A 416 2.40 4.65 20.88
CA LEU A 416 3.76 4.30 21.26
C LEU A 416 4.83 4.64 20.20
N TYR A 417 4.48 5.39 19.18
CA TYR A 417 5.39 5.74 18.10
C TYR A 417 6.51 6.67 18.60
N ASN A 418 7.77 6.21 18.50
CA ASN A 418 8.95 6.95 18.95
C ASN A 418 9.63 7.78 17.85
N LYS A 419 9.18 7.64 16.60
CA LYS A 419 9.66 8.37 15.40
C LYS A 419 8.55 8.42 14.36
N GLU A 420 8.67 9.33 13.41
CA GLU A 420 7.67 9.47 12.34
C GLU A 420 7.87 8.46 11.21
N TRP A 421 9.13 8.17 10.86
CA TRP A 421 9.52 7.31 9.75
C TRP A 421 10.53 6.27 10.18
N ALA A 422 10.30 5.04 9.77
CA ALA A 422 11.14 3.90 10.13
C ALA A 422 11.30 2.94 8.93
N PRO A 423 12.15 3.28 7.96
CA PRO A 423 12.50 2.33 6.90
C PRO A 423 13.40 1.22 7.45
N VAL A 424 13.25 0.01 6.90
CA VAL A 424 14.09 -1.15 7.21
C VAL A 424 14.12 -2.10 6.02
N TRP A 425 15.29 -2.66 5.73
CA TRP A 425 15.43 -3.80 4.83
C TRP A 425 15.24 -5.09 5.61
N VAL A 426 14.39 -5.96 5.10
CA VAL A 426 14.25 -7.35 5.57
C VAL A 426 14.94 -8.25 4.56
N MET A 427 15.87 -9.07 5.02
CA MET A 427 16.75 -9.88 4.19
C MET A 427 16.66 -11.36 4.59
N ASP A 428 17.33 -12.22 3.86
CA ASP A 428 17.50 -13.64 4.21
C ASP A 428 16.18 -14.37 4.44
N PHE A 429 15.24 -14.20 3.52
CA PHE A 429 13.98 -14.93 3.55
C PHE A 429 14.20 -16.43 3.34
N PRO A 430 13.40 -17.30 3.94
CA PRO A 430 13.37 -18.70 3.56
C PRO A 430 13.03 -18.84 2.07
N MET A 431 13.64 -19.83 1.41
CA MET A 431 13.37 -20.09 -0.01
C MET A 431 11.95 -20.61 -0.22
N PHE A 432 11.48 -21.46 0.71
CA PHE A 432 10.18 -22.14 0.63
C PHE A 432 9.40 -22.04 1.92
N GLU A 433 8.07 -22.06 1.80
CA GLU A 433 7.12 -22.28 2.88
C GLU A 433 6.58 -23.72 2.78
N VAL A 434 6.49 -24.39 3.91
CA VAL A 434 5.89 -25.73 4.01
C VAL A 434 4.39 -25.62 4.22
N SER A 435 3.60 -26.11 3.29
CA SER A 435 2.14 -26.20 3.41
C SER A 435 1.71 -27.29 4.41
N ASP A 436 0.43 -27.27 4.82
CA ASP A 436 -0.13 -28.26 5.75
C ASP A 436 -0.09 -29.70 5.21
N ASP A 437 -0.08 -29.90 3.91
CA ASP A 437 0.07 -31.20 3.24
C ASP A 437 1.53 -31.64 3.04
N GLY A 438 2.50 -30.83 3.48
CA GLY A 438 3.92 -31.06 3.35
C GLY A 438 4.53 -30.63 2.00
N SER A 439 3.76 -30.03 1.10
CA SER A 439 4.28 -29.46 -0.15
C SER A 439 5.07 -28.18 0.12
N LEU A 440 6.05 -27.91 -0.74
CA LEU A 440 6.85 -26.69 -0.69
C LEU A 440 6.34 -25.67 -1.69
N ASN A 441 6.13 -24.45 -1.23
CA ASN A 441 5.79 -23.30 -2.07
C ASN A 441 6.90 -22.25 -1.99
N ALA A 442 7.20 -21.57 -3.09
CA ALA A 442 8.14 -20.46 -3.07
C ALA A 442 7.53 -19.27 -2.31
N ILE A 443 8.30 -18.67 -1.38
CA ILE A 443 7.81 -17.52 -0.61
C ILE A 443 7.68 -16.28 -1.50
N HIS A 444 8.63 -16.05 -2.42
CA HIS A 444 8.56 -14.96 -3.40
C HIS A 444 8.05 -15.49 -4.74
N HIS A 445 8.95 -15.98 -5.60
CA HIS A 445 8.59 -16.56 -6.90
C HIS A 445 9.62 -17.63 -7.29
N PRO A 446 9.29 -18.56 -8.21
CA PRO A 446 10.15 -19.69 -8.58
C PRO A 446 11.50 -19.32 -9.21
N PHE A 447 11.68 -18.06 -9.59
CA PHE A 447 12.90 -17.56 -10.25
C PHE A 447 13.87 -16.88 -9.28
N THR A 448 13.53 -16.83 -7.99
CA THR A 448 14.41 -16.30 -6.92
C THR A 448 15.62 -17.22 -6.72
N ALA A 449 16.82 -16.65 -6.67
CA ALA A 449 18.03 -17.42 -6.42
C ALA A 449 18.13 -17.86 -4.96
N PRO A 450 18.48 -19.12 -4.70
CA PRO A 450 18.86 -19.56 -3.36
C PRO A 450 20.24 -19.01 -2.98
N SER A 451 20.52 -18.95 -1.69
CA SER A 451 21.84 -18.59 -1.15
C SER A 451 22.84 -19.75 -1.14
N VAL A 452 22.42 -20.95 -1.56
CA VAL A 452 23.20 -22.19 -1.55
C VAL A 452 23.24 -22.82 -2.94
N ASP A 453 24.20 -23.73 -3.17
CA ASP A 453 24.28 -24.49 -4.42
C ASP A 453 23.16 -25.53 -4.57
N SER A 454 22.97 -26.07 -5.80
CA SER A 454 21.90 -27.02 -6.12
C SER A 454 21.94 -28.29 -5.31
N LYS A 455 23.12 -28.77 -4.89
CA LYS A 455 23.25 -29.99 -4.08
C LYS A 455 22.79 -29.76 -2.65
N SER A 456 23.21 -28.66 -2.06
CA SER A 456 22.78 -28.24 -0.71
C SER A 456 21.28 -27.98 -0.67
N LEU A 457 20.75 -27.31 -1.70
CA LEU A 457 19.32 -27.04 -1.83
C LEU A 457 18.48 -28.31 -1.90
N LYS A 458 18.91 -29.32 -2.67
CA LYS A 458 18.22 -30.62 -2.76
C LYS A 458 18.23 -31.39 -1.43
N ASN A 459 19.30 -31.26 -0.65
CA ASN A 459 19.44 -31.99 0.60
C ASN A 459 18.60 -31.38 1.73
N ASN A 460 18.52 -30.04 1.81
CA ASN A 460 17.84 -29.31 2.88
C ASN A 460 17.02 -28.14 2.32
N PRO A 461 15.95 -28.39 1.54
CA PRO A 461 15.20 -27.31 0.91
C PRO A 461 14.47 -26.44 1.94
N GLU A 462 13.95 -27.02 3.03
CA GLU A 462 13.19 -26.29 4.07
C GLU A 462 14.04 -25.29 4.87
N GLU A 463 15.36 -25.54 4.98
CA GLU A 463 16.29 -24.68 5.72
C GLU A 463 17.03 -23.69 4.81
N SER A 464 16.82 -23.79 3.50
CA SER A 464 17.51 -22.95 2.53
C SER A 464 16.96 -21.55 2.50
N LEU A 465 17.86 -20.55 2.50
CA LEU A 465 17.52 -19.14 2.37
C LEU A 465 17.56 -18.71 0.91
N SER A 466 16.76 -17.72 0.60
CA SER A 466 16.73 -17.04 -0.69
C SER A 466 17.56 -15.76 -0.66
N ARG A 467 17.94 -15.28 -1.83
CA ARG A 467 18.60 -13.99 -2.04
C ARG A 467 17.53 -12.89 -2.30
N ALA A 468 16.49 -12.88 -1.45
CA ALA A 468 15.39 -11.93 -1.51
C ALA A 468 15.57 -10.81 -0.47
N TYR A 469 14.97 -9.66 -0.75
CA TYR A 469 15.02 -8.46 0.08
C TYR A 469 13.76 -7.63 -0.11
N ASP A 470 13.19 -7.16 1.01
CA ASP A 470 12.02 -6.29 1.03
C ASP A 470 12.32 -5.00 1.76
N LEU A 471 11.88 -3.88 1.18
CA LEU A 471 11.89 -2.59 1.85
C LEU A 471 10.56 -2.37 2.57
N VAL A 472 10.63 -2.22 3.87
CA VAL A 472 9.49 -1.92 4.73
C VAL A 472 9.60 -0.49 5.25
N ILE A 473 8.52 0.28 5.17
CA ILE A 473 8.42 1.61 5.77
C ILE A 473 7.18 1.65 6.66
N ASN A 474 7.36 1.92 7.95
CA ASN A 474 6.24 2.06 8.90
C ASN A 474 5.29 0.85 8.91
N GLY A 475 5.83 -0.37 8.86
CA GLY A 475 5.03 -1.59 8.89
C GLY A 475 4.38 -1.97 7.56
N SER A 476 4.70 -1.25 6.49
CA SER A 476 4.22 -1.55 5.14
C SER A 476 5.40 -1.90 4.23
N GLU A 477 5.36 -3.08 3.63
CA GLU A 477 6.25 -3.45 2.53
C GLU A 477 5.94 -2.54 1.32
N VAL A 478 6.87 -1.66 0.99
CA VAL A 478 6.73 -0.72 -0.13
C VAL A 478 7.41 -1.19 -1.41
N GLY A 479 8.33 -2.16 -1.29
CA GLY A 479 8.99 -2.78 -2.43
C GLY A 479 9.65 -4.08 -2.03
N GLY A 480 9.62 -5.07 -2.93
CA GLY A 480 10.23 -6.37 -2.75
C GLY A 480 11.00 -6.80 -3.99
N GLY A 481 12.11 -7.50 -3.77
CA GLY A 481 12.99 -7.94 -4.84
C GLY A 481 13.85 -9.14 -4.49
N SER A 482 14.62 -9.59 -5.47
CA SER A 482 15.60 -10.67 -5.27
C SER A 482 16.69 -10.67 -6.36
N ILE A 483 17.77 -11.38 -6.11
CA ILE A 483 18.62 -11.90 -7.16
C ILE A 483 17.91 -13.08 -7.82
N ARG A 484 18.03 -13.20 -9.15
CA ARG A 484 17.36 -14.23 -9.93
C ARG A 484 18.28 -15.39 -10.23
N ILE A 485 17.69 -16.56 -10.44
CA ILE A 485 18.40 -17.70 -10.97
C ILE A 485 18.79 -17.39 -12.42
N HIS A 486 20.08 -17.50 -12.73
CA HIS A 486 20.63 -17.30 -14.08
C HIS A 486 21.23 -18.58 -14.67
N GLN A 487 21.19 -19.68 -13.94
CA GLN A 487 21.69 -21.00 -14.37
C GLN A 487 20.55 -21.97 -14.57
N SER A 488 20.47 -22.57 -15.77
CA SER A 488 19.39 -23.50 -16.15
C SER A 488 19.26 -24.70 -15.19
N ASP A 489 20.38 -25.30 -14.76
CA ASP A 489 20.38 -26.45 -13.83
C ASP A 489 19.82 -26.10 -12.45
N MET A 490 20.13 -24.90 -11.95
CA MET A 490 19.56 -24.41 -10.70
C MET A 490 18.06 -24.18 -10.86
N GLN A 491 17.62 -23.61 -11.97
CA GLN A 491 16.20 -23.36 -12.22
C GLN A 491 15.40 -24.66 -12.29
N LYS A 492 15.89 -25.66 -12.99
CA LYS A 492 15.29 -27.01 -13.03
C LYS A 492 15.22 -27.62 -11.62
N THR A 493 16.26 -27.43 -10.82
CA THR A 493 16.27 -27.93 -9.42
C THR A 493 15.17 -27.30 -8.59
N VAL A 494 14.99 -25.97 -8.66
CA VAL A 494 13.96 -25.26 -7.91
C VAL A 494 12.56 -25.68 -8.37
N LEU A 495 12.30 -25.76 -9.69
CA LEU A 495 11.02 -26.21 -10.22
C LEU A 495 10.68 -27.64 -9.78
N SER A 496 11.64 -28.54 -9.81
CA SER A 496 11.47 -29.92 -9.33
C SER A 496 11.12 -30.00 -7.83
N ILE A 497 11.75 -29.16 -6.99
CA ILE A 497 11.43 -29.08 -5.54
C ILE A 497 10.00 -28.57 -5.32
N LEU A 498 9.53 -27.66 -6.16
CA LEU A 498 8.15 -27.13 -6.16
C LEU A 498 7.12 -28.12 -6.73
N GLY A 499 7.54 -29.32 -7.15
CA GLY A 499 6.65 -30.33 -7.73
C GLY A 499 6.25 -30.06 -9.19
N ILE A 500 6.92 -29.13 -9.88
CA ILE A 500 6.70 -28.83 -11.28
C ILE A 500 7.62 -29.73 -12.11
N ASP A 501 7.04 -30.66 -12.87
CA ASP A 501 7.81 -31.56 -13.73
C ASP A 501 8.30 -30.87 -15.02
N ASP A 502 9.14 -31.56 -15.78
CA ASP A 502 9.78 -30.99 -16.98
C ASP A 502 8.76 -30.60 -18.07
N ASP A 503 7.68 -31.37 -18.24
CA ASP A 503 6.64 -31.09 -19.23
C ASP A 503 5.83 -29.87 -18.84
N GLU A 504 5.41 -29.78 -17.59
CA GLU A 504 4.72 -28.64 -17.01
C GLU A 504 5.61 -27.38 -17.02
N ALA A 505 6.88 -27.51 -16.64
CA ALA A 505 7.85 -26.43 -16.67
C ALA A 505 8.04 -25.88 -18.09
N LYS A 506 8.14 -26.76 -19.09
CA LYS A 506 8.23 -26.38 -20.49
C LYS A 506 6.95 -25.74 -21.01
N GLU A 507 5.80 -26.24 -20.60
CA GLU A 507 4.52 -25.63 -20.96
C GLU A 507 4.38 -24.22 -20.39
N LYS A 508 4.68 -24.01 -19.11
CA LYS A 508 4.47 -22.74 -18.42
C LYS A 508 5.59 -21.71 -18.70
N PHE A 509 6.86 -22.16 -18.66
CA PHE A 509 8.05 -21.31 -18.64
C PHE A 509 9.06 -21.62 -19.73
N GLY A 510 8.70 -22.45 -20.74
CA GLY A 510 9.64 -22.95 -21.76
C GLY A 510 10.48 -21.85 -22.39
N PHE A 511 9.85 -20.73 -22.77
CA PHE A 511 10.54 -19.60 -23.38
C PHE A 511 11.61 -18.94 -22.48
N LEU A 512 11.41 -18.94 -21.15
CA LEU A 512 12.38 -18.45 -20.19
C LEU A 512 13.51 -19.48 -19.99
N LEU A 513 13.15 -20.77 -19.84
CA LEU A 513 14.11 -21.85 -19.66
C LEU A 513 15.04 -21.98 -20.87
N ASP A 514 14.49 -21.86 -22.08
CA ASP A 514 15.27 -21.85 -23.31
C ASP A 514 16.24 -20.64 -23.35
N ALA A 515 15.78 -19.47 -22.90
CA ALA A 515 16.60 -18.25 -22.88
C ALA A 515 17.76 -18.34 -21.87
N LEU A 516 17.58 -19.04 -20.75
CA LEU A 516 18.68 -19.28 -19.78
C LEU A 516 19.87 -20.01 -20.41
N ASP A 517 19.63 -20.86 -21.39
CA ASP A 517 20.68 -21.64 -22.06
C ASP A 517 21.54 -20.83 -23.05
N TYR A 518 21.14 -19.57 -23.35
CA TYR A 518 21.85 -18.69 -24.28
C TYR A 518 22.70 -17.62 -23.60
N GLY A 519 23.29 -17.90 -22.43
CA GLY A 519 24.21 -16.99 -21.76
C GLY A 519 23.52 -15.91 -20.93
N CYS A 520 22.62 -16.32 -20.09
CA CYS A 520 21.95 -15.43 -19.15
C CYS A 520 22.94 -14.80 -18.16
N PRO A 521 23.00 -13.47 -18.02
CA PRO A 521 23.86 -12.82 -17.04
C PRO A 521 23.30 -13.00 -15.62
N PRO A 522 24.14 -12.94 -14.57
CA PRO A 522 23.66 -12.71 -13.23
C PRO A 522 22.82 -11.43 -13.19
N HIS A 523 21.61 -11.48 -12.64
CA HIS A 523 20.69 -10.35 -12.61
C HIS A 523 19.80 -10.37 -11.38
N GLY A 524 19.26 -9.23 -11.04
CA GLY A 524 18.35 -9.04 -9.93
C GLY A 524 17.54 -7.77 -10.09
N GLY A 525 16.53 -7.61 -9.29
CA GLY A 525 15.67 -6.44 -9.39
C GLY A 525 14.70 -6.32 -8.23
N ILE A 526 13.89 -5.28 -8.28
CA ILE A 526 12.89 -4.95 -7.26
C ILE A 526 11.65 -4.36 -7.91
N ALA A 527 10.51 -4.54 -7.27
CA ALA A 527 9.25 -3.90 -7.64
C ALA A 527 8.73 -3.05 -6.48
N PHE A 528 8.50 -1.77 -6.72
CA PHE A 528 7.87 -0.87 -5.74
C PHE A 528 6.38 -0.71 -6.04
N GLY A 529 5.53 -0.93 -5.03
CA GLY A 529 4.12 -0.60 -5.12
C GLY A 529 3.92 0.93 -5.12
N LEU A 530 3.78 1.54 -6.32
CA LEU A 530 3.63 2.99 -6.45
C LEU A 530 2.42 3.51 -5.68
N ASP A 531 1.30 2.79 -5.73
CA ASP A 531 0.10 3.16 -4.97
C ASP A 531 0.36 3.17 -3.47
N ARG A 532 1.09 2.18 -2.95
CA ARG A 532 1.44 2.04 -1.54
C ARG A 532 2.43 3.13 -1.08
N LEU A 533 3.41 3.49 -1.91
CA LEU A 533 4.29 4.63 -1.65
C LEU A 533 3.52 5.96 -1.57
N VAL A 534 2.56 6.18 -2.47
CA VAL A 534 1.71 7.39 -2.43
C VAL A 534 0.80 7.38 -1.21
N MET A 535 0.25 6.21 -0.81
CA MET A 535 -0.49 6.07 0.46
C MET A 535 0.36 6.50 1.65
N THR A 536 1.57 5.96 1.74
CA THR A 536 2.53 6.23 2.82
C THR A 536 2.86 7.72 2.90
N LEU A 537 3.22 8.35 1.78
CA LEU A 537 3.53 9.78 1.71
C LEU A 537 2.33 10.69 2.00
N SER A 538 1.12 10.28 1.59
CA SER A 538 -0.12 11.04 1.85
C SER A 538 -0.78 10.71 3.18
N LYS A 539 -0.21 9.78 3.96
CA LYS A 539 -0.72 9.31 5.27
C LYS A 539 -2.20 8.91 5.20
N THR A 540 -2.60 8.19 4.14
CA THR A 540 -3.96 7.66 3.99
C THR A 540 -3.98 6.15 4.22
N GLU A 541 -5.08 5.66 4.78
CA GLU A 541 -5.25 4.23 5.13
C GLU A 541 -5.84 3.40 3.99
N SER A 542 -6.35 4.05 2.93
CA SER A 542 -6.98 3.35 1.81
C SER A 542 -6.27 3.62 0.49
N ILE A 543 -5.90 2.53 -0.21
CA ILE A 543 -5.33 2.59 -1.57
C ILE A 543 -6.29 3.26 -2.57
N ARG A 544 -7.61 3.19 -2.34
CA ARG A 544 -8.65 3.80 -3.18
C ARG A 544 -8.61 5.34 -3.16
N ASP A 545 -7.98 5.91 -2.15
CA ASP A 545 -7.81 7.37 -2.04
C ASP A 545 -6.66 7.92 -2.90
N VAL A 546 -5.76 7.07 -3.37
CA VAL A 546 -4.60 7.47 -4.20
C VAL A 546 -4.70 7.00 -5.65
N ILE A 547 -5.79 6.34 -6.02
CA ILE A 547 -6.10 5.89 -7.38
C ILE A 547 -7.31 6.69 -7.89
N ALA A 548 -7.22 7.20 -9.13
CA ALA A 548 -8.29 8.03 -9.70
C ALA A 548 -9.63 7.28 -9.79
N PHE A 549 -9.63 6.06 -10.32
CA PHE A 549 -10.81 5.23 -10.53
C PHE A 549 -10.57 3.81 -9.98
N PRO A 550 -10.59 3.63 -8.66
CA PRO A 550 -10.35 2.33 -8.04
C PRO A 550 -11.59 1.43 -8.13
N LYS A 551 -11.39 0.14 -7.88
CA LYS A 551 -12.48 -0.82 -7.63
C LYS A 551 -12.89 -0.82 -6.16
N THR A 552 -14.12 -1.22 -5.89
CA THR A 552 -14.61 -1.53 -4.54
C THR A 552 -13.89 -2.73 -3.95
N GLN A 553 -14.14 -3.03 -2.66
CA GLN A 553 -13.63 -4.24 -2.02
C GLN A 553 -14.13 -5.54 -2.69
N THR A 554 -15.25 -5.48 -3.42
CA THR A 554 -15.79 -6.60 -4.20
C THR A 554 -15.33 -6.58 -5.67
N ALA A 555 -14.24 -5.91 -6.00
CA ALA A 555 -13.66 -5.77 -7.33
C ALA A 555 -14.61 -5.16 -8.39
N ALA A 556 -15.58 -4.32 -7.99
CA ALA A 556 -16.53 -3.66 -8.88
C ALA A 556 -16.22 -2.17 -9.06
N CYS A 557 -16.56 -1.59 -10.21
CA CYS A 557 -16.53 -0.16 -10.48
C CYS A 557 -17.96 0.39 -10.48
N LEU A 558 -18.33 1.11 -9.42
CA LEU A 558 -19.69 1.68 -9.28
C LEU A 558 -19.97 2.84 -10.25
N LEU A 559 -18.93 3.44 -10.81
CA LEU A 559 -19.07 4.51 -11.80
C LEU A 559 -19.48 4.00 -13.18
N THR A 560 -18.93 2.84 -13.58
CA THR A 560 -19.10 2.27 -14.94
C THR A 560 -19.92 0.99 -14.97
N ASP A 561 -20.40 0.53 -13.80
CA ASP A 561 -21.08 -0.75 -13.59
C ASP A 561 -20.25 -1.96 -14.12
N ALA A 562 -18.91 -1.88 -13.97
CA ALA A 562 -18.02 -2.99 -14.32
C ALA A 562 -17.73 -3.86 -13.07
N PRO A 563 -17.64 -5.22 -13.23
CA PRO A 563 -17.86 -5.98 -14.46
C PRO A 563 -19.35 -6.03 -14.86
N SER A 564 -19.62 -6.09 -16.16
CA SER A 564 -20.97 -6.15 -16.71
C SER A 564 -21.16 -7.37 -17.63
N MET A 565 -22.40 -7.71 -17.90
CA MET A 565 -22.73 -8.80 -18.81
C MET A 565 -22.38 -8.41 -20.26
N VAL A 566 -21.83 -9.35 -21.01
CA VAL A 566 -21.56 -9.20 -22.43
C VAL A 566 -22.70 -9.79 -23.28
N SER A 567 -22.86 -9.29 -24.49
CA SER A 567 -23.91 -9.76 -25.38
C SER A 567 -23.67 -11.21 -25.88
N LYS A 568 -24.75 -11.94 -26.20
CA LYS A 568 -24.64 -13.28 -26.77
C LYS A 568 -23.87 -13.30 -28.10
N ALA A 569 -23.94 -12.21 -28.88
CA ALA A 569 -23.19 -12.08 -30.12
C ALA A 569 -21.69 -12.05 -29.87
N GLN A 570 -21.23 -11.25 -28.91
CA GLN A 570 -19.82 -11.17 -28.51
C GLN A 570 -19.30 -12.52 -27.97
N LEU A 571 -20.10 -13.20 -27.14
CA LEU A 571 -19.72 -14.52 -26.61
C LEU A 571 -19.58 -15.55 -27.75
N LYS A 572 -20.48 -15.49 -28.77
CA LYS A 572 -20.42 -16.36 -29.95
C LYS A 572 -19.18 -16.07 -30.79
N GLU A 573 -18.81 -14.81 -30.99
CA GLU A 573 -17.58 -14.44 -31.72
C GLU A 573 -16.31 -14.93 -31.03
N LEU A 574 -16.35 -15.06 -29.71
CA LEU A 574 -15.23 -15.53 -28.88
C LEU A 574 -15.26 -17.05 -28.66
N ASN A 575 -16.27 -17.76 -29.17
CA ASN A 575 -16.52 -19.19 -28.90
C ASN A 575 -16.55 -19.51 -27.37
N VAL A 576 -17.05 -18.57 -26.54
CA VAL A 576 -17.15 -18.71 -25.10
C VAL A 576 -18.60 -18.86 -24.66
N LYS A 577 -18.85 -19.73 -23.69
CA LYS A 577 -20.17 -19.94 -23.09
C LYS A 577 -20.13 -19.63 -21.61
N VAL A 578 -21.03 -18.76 -21.14
CA VAL A 578 -21.22 -18.50 -19.72
C VAL A 578 -22.08 -19.59 -19.09
N THR A 579 -21.54 -20.26 -18.07
CA THR A 579 -22.28 -21.22 -17.25
C THR A 579 -22.48 -20.59 -15.87
N LEU A 580 -23.71 -20.22 -15.54
CA LEU A 580 -24.03 -19.69 -14.23
C LEU A 580 -24.22 -20.87 -13.24
N PRO A 581 -23.75 -20.76 -11.98
CA PRO A 581 -24.08 -21.74 -10.97
C PRO A 581 -25.60 -21.80 -10.79
N ASN A 582 -26.16 -23.00 -10.65
CA ASN A 582 -27.56 -23.17 -10.32
C ASN A 582 -27.81 -22.37 -9.04
N LYS A 583 -28.72 -21.40 -9.10
CA LYS A 583 -29.22 -20.76 -7.89
C LYS A 583 -29.89 -21.86 -7.06
N THR A 584 -29.20 -22.40 -6.07
CA THR A 584 -29.83 -23.14 -4.99
C THR A 584 -30.85 -22.18 -4.37
N GLN A 585 -32.13 -22.53 -4.52
CA GLN A 585 -33.26 -21.81 -3.94
C GLN A 585 -33.17 -21.81 -2.42
#